data_fb511174d5d9a19e20307c5afd6ba3d6
#
_entry.id   fb511174d5d9a19e20307c5afd6ba3d6
#
_cell.length_a   1.000
_cell.length_b   1.000
_cell.length_c   1.000
_cell.angle_alpha   90.00
_cell.angle_beta   90.00
_cell.angle_gamma   90.00
#
_symmetry.space_group_name_H-M   'P 1'
#
loop_
_entity.id
_entity.type
_entity.pdbx_description
1 polymer ?
#
loop_
_entity_poly.entity_id
_entity_poly.type
_entity_poly.pdbx_seq_one_letter_code
_entity_poly.pdbx_strand_id
1 'polypeptide(L)'
;MLHILNQQNSIVNKFIAEMRDRKIQVDSMRFRRNLERMGEVTAYEISKTLDYTPTVVETPLGEAAVMQVSDEVVVATILRAGLPFHQGFLNYFDDAQNAFVSAYRKYSKDGKFKIKVEYISCGSLEGKVLILADP
;
A
#
# COMPACT_ATOMS: atom_id res chain seq x y z
N MET A 1 -16.14 -2.36 -3.97
CA MET A 1 -16.62 -1.75 -2.72
C MET A 1 -15.71 -0.58 -2.40
N LEU A 2 -16.24 0.55 -1.88
CA LEU A 2 -15.45 1.74 -1.50
C LEU A 2 -15.29 1.75 0.02
N HIS A 3 -14.04 1.81 0.50
CA HIS A 3 -13.71 1.97 1.92
C HIS A 3 -13.04 3.32 2.15
N ILE A 4 -13.58 4.14 3.05
CA ILE A 4 -13.07 5.47 3.37
C ILE A 4 -12.59 5.47 4.83
N LEU A 5 -11.27 5.39 5.04
CA LEU A 5 -10.68 5.17 6.35
C LEU A 5 -10.90 6.31 7.35
N ASN A 6 -11.12 7.53 6.88
CA ASN A 6 -11.33 8.69 7.74
C ASN A 6 -12.81 9.01 8.06
N GLN A 7 -13.74 8.12 7.71
CA GLN A 7 -15.13 8.25 8.15
C GLN A 7 -15.32 7.97 9.64
N GLN A 8 -14.41 7.19 10.22
CA GLN A 8 -14.38 6.96 11.68
C GLN A 8 -13.14 7.63 12.27
N ASN A 9 -13.31 8.22 13.47
CA ASN A 9 -12.20 8.85 14.16
C ASN A 9 -11.13 7.82 14.54
N SER A 10 -9.92 8.05 14.10
CA SER A 10 -8.77 7.21 14.38
C SER A 10 -7.47 8.03 14.27
N ILE A 11 -6.33 7.40 14.55
CA ILE A 11 -5.00 8.02 14.38
C ILE A 11 -4.73 8.44 12.92
N VAL A 12 -5.43 7.86 11.95
CA VAL A 12 -5.38 8.22 10.53
C VAL A 12 -5.71 9.70 10.33
N ASN A 13 -6.66 10.24 11.10
CA ASN A 13 -7.05 11.65 11.02
C ASN A 13 -5.87 12.59 11.27
N LYS A 14 -4.96 12.22 12.21
CA LYS A 14 -3.72 12.98 12.46
C LYS A 14 -2.80 12.95 11.26
N PHE A 15 -2.56 11.80 10.67
CA PHE A 15 -1.67 11.66 9.51
C PHE A 15 -2.19 12.45 8.31
N ILE A 16 -3.49 12.37 8.04
CA ILE A 16 -4.15 13.15 6.98
C ILE A 16 -4.04 14.66 7.27
N ALA A 17 -4.30 15.09 8.51
CA ALA A 17 -4.20 16.49 8.89
C ALA A 17 -2.78 17.02 8.67
N GLU A 18 -1.75 16.31 9.11
CA GLU A 18 -0.34 16.70 8.93
C GLU A 18 0.06 16.77 7.45
N MET A 19 -0.43 15.85 6.60
CA MET A 19 -0.15 15.87 5.15
C MET A 19 -0.88 16.99 4.41
N ARG A 20 -1.99 17.49 4.95
CA ARG A 20 -2.80 18.57 4.34
C ARG A 20 -2.49 19.94 4.91
N ASP A 21 -1.92 20.04 6.10
CA ASP A 21 -1.57 21.32 6.72
C ASP A 21 -0.44 21.99 5.94
N ARG A 22 -0.68 23.23 5.49
CA ARG A 22 0.25 24.00 4.65
C ARG A 22 1.61 24.27 5.30
N LYS A 23 1.68 24.28 6.64
CA LYS A 23 2.92 24.51 7.38
C LYS A 23 3.67 23.21 7.67
N ILE A 24 2.94 22.11 7.86
CA ILE A 24 3.53 20.81 8.23
C ILE A 24 3.95 20.02 7.00
N GLN A 25 3.16 20.05 5.92
CA GLN A 25 3.44 19.26 4.71
C GLN A 25 4.76 19.59 4.00
N VAL A 26 5.37 20.73 4.30
CA VAL A 26 6.67 21.13 3.74
C VAL A 26 7.83 20.35 4.35
N ASP A 27 7.63 19.71 5.51
CA ASP A 27 8.58 18.75 6.09
C ASP A 27 8.53 17.44 5.28
N SER A 28 9.48 17.30 4.37
CA SER A 28 9.53 16.15 3.44
C SER A 28 9.70 14.81 4.14
N MET A 29 10.40 14.77 5.28
CA MET A 29 10.57 13.52 6.05
C MET A 29 9.25 13.12 6.68
N ARG A 30 8.57 14.04 7.35
CA ARG A 30 7.27 13.81 7.98
C ARG A 30 6.21 13.40 6.96
N PHE A 31 6.18 14.08 5.80
CA PHE A 31 5.26 13.77 4.72
C PHE A 31 5.42 12.32 4.24
N ARG A 32 6.67 11.89 3.93
CA ARG A 32 6.94 10.51 3.53
C ARG A 32 6.60 9.50 4.62
N ARG A 33 6.92 9.83 5.89
CA ARG A 33 6.60 8.92 7.00
C ARG A 33 5.11 8.79 7.24
N ASN A 34 4.33 9.85 7.02
CA ASN A 34 2.87 9.76 7.10
C ASN A 34 2.27 8.97 5.94
N LEU A 35 2.82 9.06 4.72
CA LEU A 35 2.42 8.18 3.61
C LEU A 35 2.68 6.70 3.95
N GLU A 36 3.83 6.39 4.53
CA GLU A 36 4.14 5.03 4.96
C GLU A 36 3.15 4.52 6.03
N ARG A 37 2.87 5.31 7.06
CA ARG A 37 1.86 5.00 8.08
C ARG A 37 0.45 4.81 7.49
N MET A 38 0.09 5.60 6.51
CA MET A 38 -1.17 5.42 5.78
C MET A 38 -1.18 4.09 5.03
N GLY A 39 -0.06 3.72 4.41
CA GLY A 39 0.12 2.40 3.79
C GLY A 39 -0.06 1.26 4.79
N GLU A 40 0.54 1.35 5.96
CA GLU A 40 0.41 0.37 7.05
C GLU A 40 -1.06 0.16 7.47
N VAL A 41 -1.77 1.26 7.76
CA VAL A 41 -3.19 1.18 8.16
C VAL A 41 -4.05 0.63 7.02
N THR A 42 -3.80 1.06 5.78
CA THR A 42 -4.54 0.58 4.61
C THR A 42 -4.29 -0.91 4.36
N ALA A 43 -3.05 -1.37 4.52
CA ALA A 43 -2.69 -2.79 4.44
C ALA A 43 -3.46 -3.63 5.46
N TYR A 44 -3.55 -3.16 6.71
CA TYR A 44 -4.35 -3.81 7.75
C TYR A 44 -5.84 -3.90 7.38
N GLU A 45 -6.43 -2.81 6.87
CA GLU A 45 -7.84 -2.83 6.46
C GLU A 45 -8.08 -3.76 5.26
N ILE A 46 -7.19 -3.77 4.27
CA ILE A 46 -7.27 -4.68 3.12
C ILE A 46 -7.11 -6.14 3.56
N SER A 47 -6.23 -6.41 4.52
CA SER A 47 -6.01 -7.78 4.99
C SER A 47 -7.30 -8.48 5.47
N LYS A 48 -8.27 -7.72 5.97
CA LYS A 48 -9.58 -8.26 6.41
C LYS A 48 -10.45 -8.80 5.27
N THR A 49 -10.08 -8.52 4.02
CA THR A 49 -10.80 -8.95 2.81
C THR A 49 -10.14 -10.11 2.09
N LEU A 50 -8.97 -10.55 2.58
CA LEU A 50 -8.23 -11.68 2.04
C LEU A 50 -8.78 -13.01 2.52
N ASP A 51 -8.42 -14.10 1.84
CA ASP A 51 -8.74 -15.43 2.23
C ASP A 51 -7.80 -15.95 3.34
N TYR A 52 -8.37 -16.73 4.26
CA TYR A 52 -7.66 -17.27 5.42
C TYR A 52 -7.86 -18.77 5.52
N THR A 53 -6.78 -19.48 5.87
CA THR A 53 -6.82 -20.93 6.16
C THR A 53 -6.28 -21.23 7.56
N PRO A 54 -6.80 -22.26 8.25
CA PRO A 54 -6.27 -22.67 9.54
C PRO A 54 -4.87 -23.30 9.37
N THR A 55 -3.90 -22.81 10.12
CA THR A 55 -2.54 -23.33 10.20
C THR A 55 -2.24 -23.73 11.64
N VAL A 56 -1.69 -24.94 11.84
CA VAL A 56 -1.26 -25.37 13.18
C VAL A 56 0.13 -24.81 13.43
N VAL A 57 0.28 -24.10 14.54
CA VAL A 57 1.55 -23.56 15.01
C VAL A 57 1.93 -24.20 16.34
N GLU A 58 3.20 -24.49 16.51
CA GLU A 58 3.76 -24.94 17.79
C GLU A 58 4.08 -23.74 18.68
N THR A 59 3.46 -23.69 19.85
CA THR A 59 3.69 -22.62 20.84
C THR A 59 4.38 -23.18 22.09
N PRO A 60 4.96 -22.36 22.96
CA PRO A 60 5.53 -22.82 24.22
C PRO A 60 4.55 -23.57 25.14
N LEU A 61 3.25 -23.43 24.91
CA LEU A 61 2.18 -24.07 25.69
C LEU A 61 1.52 -25.25 24.98
N GLY A 62 1.96 -25.60 23.75
CA GLY A 62 1.41 -26.66 22.91
C GLY A 62 0.97 -26.18 21.53
N GLU A 63 0.37 -27.07 20.75
CA GLU A 63 -0.15 -26.75 19.43
C GLU A 63 -1.39 -25.87 19.50
N ALA A 64 -1.47 -24.89 18.58
CA ALA A 64 -2.62 -24.01 18.42
C ALA A 64 -2.98 -23.85 16.93
N ALA A 65 -4.26 -23.89 16.61
CA ALA A 65 -4.76 -23.56 15.28
C ALA A 65 -4.95 -22.05 15.16
N VAL A 66 -4.31 -21.42 14.17
CA VAL A 66 -4.37 -19.99 13.89
C VAL A 66 -4.79 -19.79 12.44
N MET A 67 -5.71 -18.86 12.20
CA MET A 67 -6.10 -18.45 10.84
C MET A 67 -5.00 -17.57 10.26
N GLN A 68 -4.41 -17.96 9.15
CA GLN A 68 -3.39 -17.21 8.43
C GLN A 68 -3.85 -16.89 7.01
N VAL A 69 -3.37 -15.76 6.48
CA VAL A 69 -3.62 -15.38 5.08
C VAL A 69 -3.12 -16.48 4.16
N SER A 70 -3.98 -16.92 3.25
CA SER A 70 -3.67 -17.95 2.25
C SER A 70 -3.45 -17.37 0.86
N ASP A 71 -3.85 -16.12 0.63
CA ASP A 71 -3.63 -15.43 -0.63
C ASP A 71 -2.15 -15.08 -0.85
N GLU A 72 -1.66 -15.31 -2.06
CA GLU A 72 -0.39 -14.72 -2.49
C GLU A 72 -0.61 -13.27 -2.91
N VAL A 73 0.05 -12.35 -2.23
CA VAL A 73 -0.11 -10.91 -2.46
C VAL A 73 1.03 -10.35 -3.32
N VAL A 74 0.66 -9.52 -4.30
CA VAL A 74 1.58 -8.67 -5.07
C VAL A 74 1.24 -7.22 -4.78
N VAL A 75 2.21 -6.45 -4.29
CA VAL A 75 2.04 -5.01 -4.05
C VAL A 75 2.70 -4.24 -5.18
N ALA A 76 1.88 -3.52 -5.95
CA ALA A 76 2.33 -2.68 -7.06
C ALA A 76 2.25 -1.20 -6.70
N THR A 77 3.14 -0.39 -7.24
CA THR A 77 3.09 1.07 -7.10
C THR A 77 3.55 1.80 -8.35
N ILE A 78 3.09 3.05 -8.50
CA ILE A 78 3.53 3.94 -9.58
C ILE A 78 4.70 4.77 -9.07
N LEU A 79 5.83 4.64 -9.75
CA LEU A 79 7.06 5.34 -9.42
C LEU A 79 6.93 6.82 -9.82
N ARG A 80 7.41 7.73 -9.02
CA ARG A 80 8.20 7.61 -7.78
C ARG A 80 7.39 7.92 -6.53
N ALA A 81 6.25 8.65 -6.67
CA ALA A 81 5.47 9.20 -5.55
C ALA A 81 4.89 8.11 -4.63
N GLY A 82 4.55 6.95 -5.18
CA GLY A 82 3.97 5.85 -4.43
C GLY A 82 4.92 5.10 -3.49
N LEU A 83 6.25 5.29 -3.61
CA LEU A 83 7.24 4.50 -2.86
C LEU A 83 7.03 4.48 -1.33
N PRO A 84 6.81 5.60 -0.64
CA PRO A 84 6.58 5.56 0.80
C PRO A 84 5.29 4.84 1.20
N PHE A 85 4.23 5.00 0.39
CA PHE A 85 2.96 4.33 0.62
C PHE A 85 3.08 2.82 0.40
N HIS A 86 3.74 2.40 -0.67
CA HIS A 86 4.09 1.02 -0.97
C HIS A 86 4.91 0.38 0.16
N GLN A 87 5.91 1.10 0.72
CA GLN A 87 6.69 0.61 1.86
C GLN A 87 5.80 0.28 3.06
N GLY A 88 4.77 1.09 3.32
CA GLY A 88 3.80 0.81 4.38
C GLY A 88 3.06 -0.52 4.19
N PHE A 89 2.73 -0.89 2.95
CA PHE A 89 2.16 -2.21 2.67
C PHE A 89 3.14 -3.35 2.95
N LEU A 90 4.41 -3.18 2.55
CA LEU A 90 5.44 -4.19 2.78
C LEU A 90 5.77 -4.40 4.26
N ASN A 91 5.50 -3.41 5.12
CA ASN A 91 5.66 -3.55 6.57
C ASN A 91 4.64 -4.52 7.19
N TYR A 92 3.59 -4.90 6.44
CA TYR A 92 2.54 -5.84 6.86
C TYR A 92 2.50 -7.11 6.02
N PHE A 93 2.81 -7.01 4.74
CA PHE A 93 2.87 -8.12 3.80
C PHE A 93 4.34 -8.42 3.45
N ASP A 94 5.10 -8.95 4.41
CA ASP A 94 6.55 -9.17 4.30
C ASP A 94 6.91 -10.11 3.14
N ASP A 95 6.06 -11.10 2.86
CA ASP A 95 6.24 -12.08 1.80
C ASP A 95 5.70 -11.61 0.44
N ALA A 96 5.11 -10.41 0.36
CA ALA A 96 4.51 -9.92 -0.87
C ALA A 96 5.55 -9.71 -1.97
N GLN A 97 5.18 -10.11 -3.18
CA GLN A 97 5.97 -9.77 -4.37
C GLN A 97 5.79 -8.29 -4.71
N ASN A 98 6.86 -7.70 -5.24
CA ASN A 98 6.86 -6.29 -5.63
C ASN A 98 6.61 -6.13 -7.13
N ALA A 99 5.80 -5.13 -7.48
CA ALA A 99 5.63 -4.70 -8.86
C ALA A 99 5.75 -3.17 -8.96
N PHE A 100 6.41 -2.70 -10.02
CA PHE A 100 6.66 -1.29 -10.23
C PHE A 100 6.24 -0.85 -11.63
N VAL A 101 5.53 0.28 -11.69
CA VAL A 101 5.18 0.95 -12.93
C VAL A 101 5.86 2.31 -12.96
N SER A 102 6.71 2.55 -13.96
CA SER A 102 7.26 3.87 -14.22
C SER A 102 6.35 4.60 -15.19
N ALA A 103 5.67 5.64 -14.72
CA ALA A 103 4.79 6.47 -15.53
C ALA A 103 5.02 7.96 -15.23
N TYR A 104 4.93 8.80 -16.27
CA TYR A 104 5.02 10.24 -16.11
C TYR A 104 4.14 11.00 -17.10
N ARG A 105 3.87 12.26 -16.75
CA ARG A 105 3.13 13.19 -17.61
C ARG A 105 4.06 13.82 -18.63
N LYS A 106 3.87 13.48 -19.92
CA LYS A 106 4.56 14.15 -21.02
C LYS A 106 3.68 15.28 -21.52
N TYR A 107 4.12 16.51 -21.34
CA TYR A 107 3.41 17.69 -21.80
C TYR A 107 3.66 17.95 -23.29
N SER A 108 2.62 18.28 -24.02
CA SER A 108 2.66 18.76 -25.41
C SER A 108 2.77 20.30 -25.42
N LYS A 109 3.20 20.88 -26.56
CA LYS A 109 3.32 22.34 -26.73
C LYS A 109 1.98 23.10 -26.58
N ASP A 110 0.86 22.41 -26.74
CA ASP A 110 -0.51 22.92 -26.60
C ASP A 110 -1.04 22.87 -25.13
N GLY A 111 -0.19 22.58 -24.17
CA GLY A 111 -0.54 22.49 -22.74
C GLY A 111 -1.26 21.20 -22.33
N LYS A 112 -1.58 20.31 -23.26
CA LYS A 112 -2.14 18.99 -22.95
C LYS A 112 -1.03 18.04 -22.52
N PHE A 113 -1.39 17.06 -21.71
CA PHE A 113 -0.44 16.01 -21.33
C PHE A 113 -0.97 14.62 -21.74
N LYS A 114 -0.02 13.72 -21.99
CA LYS A 114 -0.28 12.28 -22.12
C LYS A 114 0.49 11.55 -21.04
N ILE A 115 -0.10 10.52 -20.46
CA ILE A 115 0.62 9.62 -19.57
C ILE A 115 1.47 8.70 -20.46
N LYS A 116 2.77 8.67 -20.19
CA LYS A 116 3.70 7.73 -20.81
C LYS A 116 4.14 6.73 -19.78
N VAL A 117 3.84 5.45 -20.03
CA VAL A 117 4.37 4.33 -19.27
C VAL A 117 5.68 3.92 -19.97
N GLU A 118 6.77 3.85 -19.23
CA GLU A 118 8.09 3.49 -19.77
C GLU A 118 8.55 2.11 -19.36
N TYR A 119 8.20 1.70 -18.16
CA TYR A 119 8.70 0.48 -17.59
C TYR A 119 7.68 -0.15 -16.66
N ILE A 120 7.51 -1.46 -16.78
CA ILE A 120 6.73 -2.28 -15.86
C ILE A 120 7.62 -3.45 -15.43
N SER A 121 7.83 -3.59 -14.14
CA SER A 121 8.47 -4.74 -13.54
C SER A 121 7.43 -5.46 -12.69
N CYS A 122 7.03 -6.63 -13.13
CA CYS A 122 6.03 -7.45 -12.44
C CYS A 122 6.28 -8.91 -12.79
N GLY A 123 6.17 -9.80 -11.79
CA GLY A 123 6.08 -11.24 -12.03
C GLY A 123 4.71 -11.67 -12.53
N SER A 124 4.45 -12.99 -12.57
CA SER A 124 3.11 -13.50 -12.87
C SER A 124 2.10 -13.04 -11.81
N LEU A 125 0.95 -12.60 -12.26
CA LEU A 125 -0.19 -12.21 -11.41
C LEU A 125 -1.26 -13.32 -11.36
N GLU A 126 -1.07 -14.42 -12.09
CA GLU A 126 -2.04 -15.50 -12.15
C GLU A 126 -2.24 -16.13 -10.79
N GLY A 127 -3.50 -16.20 -10.34
CA GLY A 127 -3.87 -16.76 -9.03
C GLY A 127 -3.51 -15.91 -7.82
N LYS A 128 -3.07 -14.64 -8.01
CA LYS A 128 -2.60 -13.76 -6.93
C LYS A 128 -3.52 -12.56 -6.72
N VAL A 129 -3.49 -12.03 -5.53
CA VAL A 129 -4.14 -10.76 -5.21
C VAL A 129 -3.20 -9.60 -5.51
N LEU A 130 -3.59 -8.73 -6.43
CA LEU A 130 -2.85 -7.52 -6.74
C LEU A 130 -3.38 -6.34 -5.94
N ILE A 131 -2.52 -5.73 -5.14
CA ILE A 131 -2.78 -4.45 -4.45
C ILE A 131 -2.03 -3.35 -5.19
N LEU A 132 -2.76 -2.38 -5.77
CA LEU A 132 -2.15 -1.19 -6.36
C LEU A 132 -2.09 -0.08 -5.30
N ALA A 133 -0.90 0.13 -4.75
CA ALA A 133 -0.61 1.11 -3.71
C ALA A 133 -0.12 2.42 -4.36
N ASP A 134 -1.04 3.35 -4.63
CA ASP A 134 -0.73 4.67 -5.18
C ASP A 134 -1.51 5.75 -4.40
N PRO A 135 -0.82 6.78 -3.81
CA PRO A 135 -1.43 7.80 -2.97
C PRO A 135 -2.11 8.93 -3.76
#